data_fbac53afb373801199e604e0b50e86e1
#
_entry.id   fbac53afb373801199e604e0b50e86e1
#
_cell.length_a   1.000
_cell.length_b   1.000
_cell.length_c   1.000
_cell.angle_alpha   90.00
_cell.angle_beta   90.00
_cell.angle_gamma   90.00
#
_symmetry.space_group_name_H-M   'P 1'
#
loop_
_entity.id
_entity.type
_entity.pdbx_description
1 polymer ?
#
loop_
_entity_poly.entity_id
_entity_poly.type
_entity_poly.pdbx_seq_one_letter_code
_entity_poly.pdbx_strand_id
1 'polypeptide(L)'
;LEARGAIVSGKKILLIPSINYSSFNVGKKYWITDNSDINRSFPGNPEGQATSRIAAAVMEKVTGYAYGIQFASFYMDGEFIPHVRMIETGKQSNSLASQFGMPYVLTAEPRSYDKATLNYNWQMRGTEAFSVYSGVTDTINGESANQAVSSVLRFLTRMGVIRYNCHAGYISTIMDEEDLLSIRSEHAAGFFKKLVQPGDEVVRGDIIANIINPMTGENTTDIYAPTDGIIFYCQNSPMIYQNSVIFKMIRRLHN
;
A
#
# COMPACT_ATOMS: atom_id res chain seq x y z
N LEU A 1 -22.87 2.27 -8.76
CA LEU A 1 -22.88 1.05 -9.60
C LEU A 1 -24.25 0.39 -9.59
N GLU A 2 -24.79 0.10 -8.41
CA GLU A 2 -26.09 -0.56 -8.26
C GLU A 2 -27.23 0.25 -8.91
N ALA A 3 -27.35 1.53 -8.57
CA ALA A 3 -28.37 2.44 -9.13
C ALA A 3 -28.30 2.60 -10.66
N ARG A 4 -27.16 2.26 -11.28
CA ARG A 4 -26.96 2.28 -12.73
C ARG A 4 -27.11 0.91 -13.39
N GLY A 5 -27.44 -0.14 -12.64
CA GLY A 5 -27.50 -1.51 -13.15
C GLY A 5 -26.16 -2.04 -13.68
N ALA A 6 -25.04 -1.49 -13.16
CA ALA A 6 -23.72 -1.84 -13.66
C ALA A 6 -23.24 -3.24 -13.20
N ILE A 7 -23.81 -3.79 -12.14
CA ILE A 7 -23.44 -5.12 -11.64
C ILE A 7 -24.01 -6.18 -12.59
N VAL A 8 -23.17 -7.11 -13.03
CA VAL A 8 -23.57 -8.20 -13.93
C VAL A 8 -24.49 -9.16 -13.19
N SER A 9 -25.53 -9.64 -13.86
CA SER A 9 -26.51 -10.58 -13.29
C SER A 9 -25.80 -11.80 -12.69
N GLY A 10 -26.22 -12.19 -11.47
CA GLY A 10 -25.62 -13.32 -10.73
C GLY A 10 -24.30 -12.99 -10.01
N LYS A 11 -23.74 -11.79 -10.18
CA LYS A 11 -22.57 -11.31 -9.41
C LYS A 11 -23.00 -10.53 -8.18
N LYS A 12 -22.19 -10.61 -7.13
CA LYS A 12 -22.42 -9.91 -5.86
C LYS A 12 -21.16 -9.15 -5.45
N ILE A 13 -21.35 -7.96 -4.90
CA ILE A 13 -20.27 -7.15 -4.32
C ILE A 13 -20.63 -6.88 -2.86
N LEU A 14 -19.73 -7.24 -1.94
CA LEU A 14 -19.78 -6.82 -0.54
C LEU A 14 -18.79 -5.66 -0.36
N LEU A 15 -19.28 -4.52 0.10
CA LEU A 15 -18.47 -3.36 0.43
C LEU A 15 -18.51 -3.13 1.92
N ILE A 16 -17.34 -3.12 2.55
CA ILE A 16 -17.13 -2.75 3.95
C ILE A 16 -16.33 -1.44 3.96
N PRO A 17 -16.97 -0.26 4.12
CA PRO A 17 -16.29 1.04 3.98
C PRO A 17 -15.19 1.26 5.00
N SER A 18 -15.39 0.80 6.22
CA SER A 18 -14.40 0.83 7.29
C SER A 18 -14.70 -0.24 8.34
N ILE A 19 -13.68 -0.98 8.71
CA ILE A 19 -13.80 -1.98 9.79
C ILE A 19 -13.62 -1.29 11.14
N ASN A 20 -12.69 -0.34 11.24
CA ASN A 20 -12.35 0.35 12.50
C ASN A 20 -12.86 1.80 12.51
N TYR A 21 -14.16 1.99 12.26
CA TYR A 21 -14.76 3.34 12.18
C TYR A 21 -14.68 4.11 13.51
N SER A 22 -14.70 3.41 14.64
CA SER A 22 -14.66 4.04 15.97
C SER A 22 -13.34 4.78 16.24
N SER A 23 -12.25 4.34 15.64
CA SER A 23 -10.94 4.96 15.79
C SER A 23 -10.79 6.26 15.01
N PHE A 24 -11.65 6.55 14.03
CA PHE A 24 -11.68 7.85 13.36
C PHE A 24 -11.90 9.01 14.30
N ASN A 25 -12.75 8.82 15.33
CA ASN A 25 -13.05 9.87 16.30
C ASN A 25 -11.84 10.30 17.15
N VAL A 26 -10.82 9.45 17.22
CA VAL A 26 -9.60 9.68 18.03
C VAL A 26 -8.35 9.73 17.17
N GLY A 27 -8.48 9.68 15.85
CA GLY A 27 -7.36 9.73 14.90
C GLY A 27 -6.33 8.61 15.10
N LYS A 28 -6.75 7.41 15.51
CA LYS A 28 -5.84 6.29 15.79
C LYS A 28 -6.02 5.15 14.81
N LYS A 29 -4.92 4.49 14.49
CA LYS A 29 -4.88 3.26 13.71
C LYS A 29 -5.43 2.06 14.50
N TYR A 30 -5.13 2.02 15.80
CA TYR A 30 -5.43 0.90 16.67
C TYR A 30 -6.86 0.93 17.18
N TRP A 31 -7.42 -0.24 17.51
CA TRP A 31 -8.73 -0.35 18.10
C TRP A 31 -8.77 0.29 19.50
N ILE A 32 -9.82 1.07 19.80
CA ILE A 32 -9.85 1.92 21.01
C ILE A 32 -9.86 1.09 22.30
N THR A 33 -10.55 -0.07 22.30
CA THR A 33 -10.81 -0.84 23.53
C THR A 33 -9.61 -1.67 24.00
N ASP A 34 -8.82 -2.20 23.08
CA ASP A 34 -7.70 -3.11 23.40
C ASP A 34 -6.36 -2.71 22.76
N ASN A 35 -6.35 -1.55 22.11
CA ASN A 35 -5.18 -0.98 21.43
C ASN A 35 -4.51 -1.94 20.42
N SER A 36 -5.29 -2.81 19.78
CA SER A 36 -4.83 -3.80 18.82
C SER A 36 -5.00 -3.33 17.38
N ASP A 37 -4.06 -3.71 16.50
CA ASP A 37 -4.20 -3.55 15.05
C ASP A 37 -5.07 -4.70 14.52
N ILE A 38 -6.25 -4.35 13.97
CA ILE A 38 -7.13 -5.36 13.41
C ILE A 38 -6.50 -6.13 12.25
N ASN A 39 -5.63 -5.49 11.47
CA ASN A 39 -4.90 -6.17 10.39
C ASN A 39 -3.72 -7.02 10.89
N ARG A 40 -3.61 -7.21 12.19
CA ARG A 40 -2.72 -8.17 12.87
C ARG A 40 -3.50 -9.14 13.76
N SER A 41 -4.82 -9.21 13.57
CA SER A 41 -5.72 -10.02 14.40
C SER A 41 -6.46 -11.09 13.62
N PHE A 42 -6.27 -11.19 12.30
CA PHE A 42 -6.88 -12.25 11.48
C PHE A 42 -6.19 -13.61 11.63
N PRO A 43 -6.95 -14.71 11.57
CA PRO A 43 -8.36 -14.82 11.21
C PRO A 43 -9.34 -14.44 12.32
N GLY A 44 -8.87 -14.07 13.50
CA GLY A 44 -9.68 -13.76 14.66
C GLY A 44 -10.07 -14.99 15.49
N ASN A 45 -10.63 -14.71 16.67
CA ASN A 45 -11.18 -15.71 17.57
C ASN A 45 -12.51 -15.18 18.17
N PRO A 46 -13.65 -15.86 17.97
CA PRO A 46 -14.94 -15.43 18.51
C PRO A 46 -14.99 -15.29 20.03
N GLU A 47 -14.15 -16.06 20.73
CA GLU A 47 -14.04 -16.04 22.21
C GLU A 47 -12.90 -15.13 22.71
N GLY A 48 -12.22 -14.42 21.80
CA GLY A 48 -11.08 -13.57 22.12
C GLY A 48 -11.47 -12.16 22.58
N GLN A 49 -10.46 -11.28 22.63
CA GLN A 49 -10.66 -9.86 22.91
C GLN A 49 -11.45 -9.16 21.79
N ALA A 50 -11.88 -7.92 22.03
CA ALA A 50 -12.79 -7.18 21.16
C ALA A 50 -12.31 -7.16 19.69
N THR A 51 -11.06 -6.77 19.43
CA THR A 51 -10.51 -6.73 18.06
C THR A 51 -10.47 -8.11 17.42
N SER A 52 -10.09 -9.14 18.14
CA SER A 52 -10.05 -10.52 17.63
C SER A 52 -11.45 -11.07 17.29
N ARG A 53 -12.46 -10.74 18.08
CA ARG A 53 -13.85 -11.10 17.79
C ARG A 53 -14.38 -10.41 16.54
N ILE A 54 -14.04 -9.14 16.35
CA ILE A 54 -14.43 -8.39 15.14
C ILE A 54 -13.69 -8.95 13.92
N ALA A 55 -12.42 -9.26 14.04
CA ALA A 55 -11.66 -9.90 12.96
C ALA A 55 -12.31 -11.24 12.55
N ALA A 56 -12.74 -12.07 13.50
CA ALA A 56 -13.46 -13.31 13.24
C ALA A 56 -14.79 -13.08 12.50
N ALA A 57 -15.59 -12.11 12.96
CA ALA A 57 -16.86 -11.76 12.32
C ALA A 57 -16.68 -11.21 10.89
N VAL A 58 -15.65 -10.38 10.68
CA VAL A 58 -15.29 -9.91 9.33
C VAL A 58 -14.88 -11.10 8.45
N MET A 59 -14.03 -11.99 8.97
CA MET A 59 -13.54 -13.15 8.22
C MET A 59 -14.68 -14.07 7.79
N GLU A 60 -15.67 -14.29 8.65
CA GLU A 60 -16.89 -15.05 8.34
C GLU A 60 -17.65 -14.42 7.17
N LYS A 61 -17.85 -13.08 7.20
CA LYS A 61 -18.60 -12.35 6.16
C LYS A 61 -17.90 -12.32 4.80
N VAL A 62 -16.58 -12.29 4.77
CA VAL A 62 -15.81 -12.15 3.54
C VAL A 62 -15.33 -13.48 2.95
N THR A 63 -15.48 -14.59 3.67
CA THR A 63 -15.14 -15.92 3.19
C THR A 63 -16.11 -16.38 2.09
N GLY A 64 -15.61 -17.06 1.06
CA GLY A 64 -16.39 -17.58 -0.07
C GLY A 64 -16.55 -16.63 -1.25
N TYR A 65 -16.01 -15.40 -1.16
CA TYR A 65 -15.88 -14.53 -2.32
C TYR A 65 -14.67 -14.94 -3.16
N ALA A 66 -14.81 -14.89 -4.50
CA ALA A 66 -13.72 -15.23 -5.41
C ALA A 66 -12.56 -14.21 -5.32
N TYR A 67 -12.88 -12.94 -5.15
CA TYR A 67 -11.91 -11.85 -5.07
C TYR A 67 -12.08 -11.06 -3.77
N GLY A 68 -10.96 -10.73 -3.13
CA GLY A 68 -10.86 -9.86 -1.97
C GLY A 68 -9.95 -8.68 -2.27
N ILE A 69 -10.47 -7.45 -2.12
CA ILE A 69 -9.70 -6.22 -2.37
C ILE A 69 -9.69 -5.40 -1.09
N GLN A 70 -8.50 -5.13 -0.57
CA GLN A 70 -8.29 -4.29 0.59
C GLN A 70 -7.58 -3.01 0.19
N PHE A 71 -8.14 -1.84 0.53
CA PHE A 71 -7.36 -0.60 0.53
C PHE A 71 -6.48 -0.59 1.77
N ALA A 72 -5.20 -0.36 1.58
CA ALA A 72 -4.23 -0.41 2.65
C ALA A 72 -3.34 0.84 2.65
N SER A 73 -2.95 1.29 3.85
CA SER A 73 -1.91 2.31 4.01
C SER A 73 -0.54 1.65 3.95
N PHE A 74 0.43 2.37 3.38
CA PHE A 74 1.82 1.94 3.43
C PHE A 74 2.29 1.91 4.89
N TYR A 75 3.26 1.05 5.21
CA TYR A 75 3.74 0.88 6.59
C TYR A 75 4.64 2.02 7.07
N MET A 76 5.04 2.91 6.17
CA MET A 76 5.81 4.13 6.43
C MET A 76 4.99 5.35 6.04
N ASP A 77 5.09 6.43 6.83
CA ASP A 77 4.45 7.69 6.50
C ASP A 77 5.19 8.36 5.35
N GLY A 78 4.45 8.84 4.35
CA GLY A 78 5.02 9.47 3.18
C GLY A 78 4.22 9.30 1.90
N GLU A 79 4.88 9.57 0.80
CA GLU A 79 4.37 9.44 -0.56
C GLU A 79 5.05 8.30 -1.29
N PHE A 80 4.30 7.59 -2.12
CA PHE A 80 4.84 6.45 -2.87
C PHE A 80 4.09 6.25 -4.19
N ILE A 81 4.69 5.53 -5.13
CA ILE A 81 4.02 5.18 -6.37
C ILE A 81 2.86 4.24 -6.06
N PRO A 82 1.62 4.55 -6.53
CA PRO A 82 0.47 3.66 -6.34
C PRO A 82 0.72 2.28 -6.94
N HIS A 83 0.39 1.24 -6.17
CA HIS A 83 0.67 -0.14 -6.55
C HIS A 83 -0.31 -1.14 -5.95
N VAL A 84 -0.31 -2.35 -6.47
CA VAL A 84 -0.94 -3.51 -5.85
C VAL A 84 0.13 -4.32 -5.13
N ARG A 85 -0.13 -4.72 -3.89
CA ARG A 85 0.76 -5.61 -3.15
C ARG A 85 0.11 -6.97 -2.92
N MET A 86 0.87 -8.02 -3.09
CA MET A 86 0.49 -9.40 -2.84
C MET A 86 1.46 -10.08 -1.89
N ILE A 87 0.95 -11.00 -1.08
CA ILE A 87 1.78 -11.87 -0.24
C ILE A 87 1.95 -13.19 -0.99
N GLU A 88 3.17 -13.67 -1.11
CA GLU A 88 3.49 -14.92 -1.79
C GLU A 88 3.19 -16.13 -0.90
N THR A 89 1.99 -16.65 -1.04
CA THR A 89 1.54 -17.85 -0.31
C THR A 89 1.60 -19.12 -1.15
N GLY A 90 2.03 -19.00 -2.41
CA GLY A 90 1.89 -20.06 -3.41
C GLY A 90 0.47 -20.18 -4.00
N LYS A 91 -0.46 -19.33 -3.56
CA LYS A 91 -1.85 -19.26 -4.03
C LYS A 91 -2.21 -17.94 -4.69
N GLN A 92 -1.28 -17.00 -4.75
CA GLN A 92 -1.47 -15.68 -5.36
C GLN A 92 -1.46 -15.79 -6.90
N SER A 93 -2.14 -14.85 -7.54
CA SER A 93 -2.12 -14.70 -8.99
C SER A 93 -1.60 -13.34 -9.42
N ASN A 94 -0.33 -13.27 -9.80
CA ASN A 94 0.31 -12.03 -10.26
C ASN A 94 -0.33 -11.50 -11.55
N SER A 95 -0.82 -12.39 -12.42
CA SER A 95 -1.53 -12.01 -13.64
C SER A 95 -2.86 -11.33 -13.37
N LEU A 96 -3.58 -11.75 -12.31
CA LEU A 96 -4.80 -11.07 -11.87
C LEU A 96 -4.49 -9.72 -11.22
N ALA A 97 -3.40 -9.61 -10.45
CA ALA A 97 -2.98 -8.34 -9.87
C ALA A 97 -2.71 -7.28 -10.94
N SER A 98 -2.14 -7.67 -12.08
CA SER A 98 -1.91 -6.75 -13.21
C SER A 98 -3.21 -6.22 -13.83
N GLN A 99 -4.36 -6.87 -13.60
CA GLN A 99 -5.65 -6.41 -14.12
C GLN A 99 -6.16 -5.12 -13.45
N PHE A 100 -5.58 -4.73 -12.33
CA PHE A 100 -5.84 -3.40 -11.74
C PHE A 100 -5.31 -2.27 -12.61
N GLY A 101 -4.31 -2.51 -13.47
CA GLY A 101 -3.67 -1.49 -14.32
C GLY A 101 -2.99 -0.41 -13.48
N MET A 102 -2.44 -0.76 -12.35
CA MET A 102 -1.51 0.06 -11.56
C MET A 102 -0.10 -0.04 -12.16
N PRO A 103 0.77 0.97 -11.95
CA PRO A 103 2.13 0.94 -12.49
C PRO A 103 2.94 -0.28 -12.04
N TYR A 104 2.77 -0.68 -10.78
CA TYR A 104 3.54 -1.78 -10.18
C TYR A 104 2.64 -2.78 -9.46
N VAL A 105 3.07 -4.03 -9.49
CA VAL A 105 2.61 -5.10 -8.60
C VAL A 105 3.82 -5.53 -7.78
N LEU A 106 3.77 -5.31 -6.46
CA LEU A 106 4.80 -5.76 -5.54
C LEU A 106 4.42 -7.11 -4.96
N THR A 107 5.33 -8.06 -5.01
CA THR A 107 5.22 -9.33 -4.30
C THR A 107 6.14 -9.33 -3.09
N ALA A 108 5.80 -10.08 -2.06
CA ALA A 108 6.63 -10.23 -0.87
C ALA A 108 6.43 -11.61 -0.23
N GLU A 109 7.51 -12.23 0.18
CA GLU A 109 7.42 -13.43 1.01
C GLU A 109 6.71 -13.14 2.35
N PRO A 110 5.88 -14.07 2.85
CA PRO A 110 5.13 -13.86 4.08
C PRO A 110 6.05 -13.87 5.29
N ARG A 111 6.19 -12.73 5.95
CA ARG A 111 6.81 -12.62 7.27
C ARG A 111 5.86 -13.13 8.35
N SER A 112 6.38 -13.39 9.55
CA SER A 112 5.57 -13.94 10.67
C SER A 112 4.32 -13.10 10.95
N TYR A 113 4.43 -11.77 10.90
CA TYR A 113 3.32 -10.85 11.15
C TYR A 113 2.33 -10.74 9.98
N ASP A 114 2.72 -11.11 8.76
CA ASP A 114 1.82 -11.10 7.60
C ASP A 114 0.77 -12.21 7.71
N LYS A 115 1.08 -13.31 8.42
CA LYS A 115 0.15 -14.43 8.67
C LYS A 115 -1.09 -14.04 9.45
N ALA A 116 -1.04 -12.90 10.14
CA ALA A 116 -2.17 -12.34 10.89
C ALA A 116 -2.92 -11.24 10.12
N THR A 117 -2.62 -11.03 8.82
CA THR A 117 -3.32 -10.05 7.99
C THR A 117 -4.58 -10.63 7.33
N LEU A 118 -5.52 -9.74 6.97
CA LEU A 118 -6.70 -10.11 6.20
C LEU A 118 -6.31 -10.74 4.86
N ASN A 119 -5.39 -10.13 4.12
CA ASN A 119 -4.96 -10.59 2.80
C ASN A 119 -4.44 -12.02 2.84
N TYR A 120 -3.51 -12.33 3.77
CA TYR A 120 -2.98 -13.69 3.93
C TYR A 120 -4.09 -14.71 4.25
N ASN A 121 -4.97 -14.38 5.19
CA ASN A 121 -6.04 -15.27 5.61
C ASN A 121 -7.11 -15.48 4.52
N TRP A 122 -7.33 -14.49 3.64
CA TRP A 122 -8.17 -14.64 2.46
C TRP A 122 -7.59 -15.66 1.49
N GLN A 123 -6.30 -15.52 1.15
CA GLN A 123 -5.60 -16.45 0.27
C GLN A 123 -5.63 -17.88 0.83
N MET A 124 -5.39 -18.04 2.14
CA MET A 124 -5.45 -19.36 2.79
C MET A 124 -6.84 -20.00 2.71
N ARG A 125 -7.90 -19.21 2.53
CA ARG A 125 -9.29 -19.68 2.34
C ARG A 125 -9.74 -19.75 0.88
N GLY A 126 -8.81 -19.58 -0.06
CA GLY A 126 -9.07 -19.72 -1.50
C GLY A 126 -9.67 -18.48 -2.17
N THR A 127 -9.57 -17.31 -1.54
CA THR A 127 -9.92 -16.02 -2.16
C THR A 127 -8.68 -15.43 -2.82
N GLU A 128 -8.78 -15.00 -4.07
CA GLU A 128 -7.75 -14.19 -4.73
C GLU A 128 -7.72 -12.80 -4.09
N ALA A 129 -6.70 -12.51 -3.29
CA ALA A 129 -6.65 -11.35 -2.42
C ALA A 129 -5.58 -10.34 -2.83
N PHE A 130 -5.97 -9.06 -2.85
CA PHE A 130 -5.14 -7.95 -3.31
C PHE A 130 -5.17 -6.82 -2.30
N SER A 131 -4.01 -6.17 -2.07
CA SER A 131 -3.92 -4.94 -1.29
C SER A 131 -3.58 -3.80 -2.23
N VAL A 132 -4.45 -2.80 -2.32
CA VAL A 132 -4.29 -1.61 -3.17
C VAL A 132 -3.75 -0.48 -2.30
N TYR A 133 -2.63 0.08 -2.71
CA TYR A 133 -1.95 1.21 -2.07
C TYR A 133 -2.06 2.43 -2.98
N SER A 134 -2.54 3.55 -2.45
CA SER A 134 -3.01 4.70 -3.24
C SER A 134 -2.09 5.92 -3.28
N GLY A 135 -0.87 5.83 -2.75
CA GLY A 135 0.15 6.84 -3.00
C GLY A 135 0.48 7.79 -1.85
N VAL A 136 -0.41 8.06 -0.89
CA VAL A 136 -0.16 8.94 0.26
C VAL A 136 -0.74 8.33 1.53
N THR A 137 -0.07 8.45 2.69
CA THR A 137 -0.51 7.82 3.94
C THR A 137 -1.26 8.74 4.90
N ASP A 138 -0.86 9.99 5.02
CA ASP A 138 -1.23 10.87 6.15
C ASP A 138 -2.19 11.99 5.77
N THR A 139 -2.50 12.13 4.49
CA THR A 139 -3.41 13.18 4.02
C THR A 139 -4.43 12.60 3.03
N ILE A 140 -5.58 13.28 2.93
CA ILE A 140 -6.56 12.95 1.88
C ILE A 140 -6.07 13.58 0.57
N ASN A 141 -5.67 12.72 -0.37
CA ASN A 141 -5.32 13.13 -1.72
C ASN A 141 -6.40 12.62 -2.69
N GLY A 142 -7.14 13.57 -3.28
CA GLY A 142 -8.26 13.24 -4.17
C GLY A 142 -7.84 12.54 -5.45
N GLU A 143 -6.67 12.84 -5.99
CA GLU A 143 -6.12 12.20 -7.19
C GLU A 143 -5.77 10.74 -6.92
N SER A 144 -5.03 10.48 -5.83
CA SER A 144 -4.69 9.13 -5.38
C SER A 144 -5.93 8.28 -5.08
N ALA A 145 -6.95 8.88 -4.43
CA ALA A 145 -8.22 8.21 -4.16
C ALA A 145 -8.95 7.83 -5.46
N ASN A 146 -9.02 8.75 -6.42
CA ASN A 146 -9.64 8.49 -7.72
C ASN A 146 -8.88 7.42 -8.52
N GLN A 147 -7.55 7.43 -8.45
CA GLN A 147 -6.72 6.40 -9.08
C GLN A 147 -6.97 5.02 -8.48
N ALA A 148 -7.04 4.93 -7.14
CA ALA A 148 -7.34 3.69 -6.44
C ALA A 148 -8.74 3.15 -6.80
N VAL A 149 -9.78 4.00 -6.77
CA VAL A 149 -11.14 3.62 -7.17
C VAL A 149 -11.17 3.18 -8.63
N SER A 150 -10.52 3.92 -9.53
CA SER A 150 -10.47 3.59 -10.96
C SER A 150 -9.79 2.25 -11.22
N SER A 151 -8.74 1.91 -10.45
CA SER A 151 -8.06 0.62 -10.56
C SER A 151 -8.98 -0.55 -10.16
N VAL A 152 -9.73 -0.39 -9.08
CA VAL A 152 -10.71 -1.39 -8.64
C VAL A 152 -11.85 -1.56 -9.65
N LEU A 153 -12.39 -0.46 -10.18
CA LEU A 153 -13.43 -0.51 -11.23
C LEU A 153 -12.91 -1.22 -12.49
N ARG A 154 -11.67 -0.97 -12.87
CA ARG A 154 -11.00 -1.64 -13.99
C ARG A 154 -10.85 -3.13 -13.75
N PHE A 155 -10.36 -3.52 -12.58
CA PHE A 155 -10.27 -4.93 -12.19
C PHE A 155 -11.63 -5.61 -12.25
N LEU A 156 -12.65 -5.07 -11.60
CA LEU A 156 -13.99 -5.64 -11.57
C LEU A 156 -14.62 -5.74 -12.97
N THR A 157 -14.34 -4.78 -13.85
CA THR A 157 -14.79 -4.81 -15.25
C THR A 157 -14.12 -5.94 -16.03
N ARG A 158 -12.79 -6.08 -15.89
CA ARG A 158 -12.01 -7.14 -16.55
C ARG A 158 -12.38 -8.53 -16.05
N MET A 159 -12.76 -8.64 -14.78
CA MET A 159 -13.24 -9.89 -14.18
C MET A 159 -14.72 -10.16 -14.48
N GLY A 160 -15.38 -9.33 -15.27
CA GLY A 160 -16.79 -9.52 -15.63
C GLY A 160 -17.75 -9.40 -14.45
N VAL A 161 -17.37 -8.70 -13.39
CA VAL A 161 -18.22 -8.44 -12.22
C VAL A 161 -19.14 -7.25 -12.44
N ILE A 162 -18.64 -6.23 -13.14
CA ILE A 162 -19.40 -5.03 -13.51
C ILE A 162 -19.26 -4.72 -14.99
N ARG A 163 -20.22 -3.92 -15.51
CA ARG A 163 -20.15 -3.27 -16.83
C ARG A 163 -19.86 -1.79 -16.60
N TYR A 164 -18.61 -1.41 -16.80
CA TYR A 164 -18.19 -0.03 -16.60
C TYR A 164 -17.15 0.38 -17.64
N ASN A 165 -17.30 1.56 -18.22
CA ASN A 165 -16.33 2.09 -19.16
C ASN A 165 -15.17 2.74 -18.36
N CYS A 166 -13.98 2.18 -18.44
CA CYS A 166 -12.79 2.66 -17.73
C CYS A 166 -11.59 2.70 -18.68
N HIS A 167 -10.64 3.60 -18.38
CA HIS A 167 -9.36 3.65 -19.09
C HIS A 167 -8.56 2.35 -18.89
N ALA A 168 -7.72 2.02 -19.87
CA ALA A 168 -6.92 0.80 -19.85
C ALA A 168 -5.98 0.70 -18.63
N GLY A 169 -5.47 1.83 -18.15
CA GLY A 169 -4.47 1.88 -17.07
C GLY A 169 -3.06 1.55 -17.58
N TYR A 170 -2.18 1.27 -16.66
CA TYR A 170 -0.79 0.92 -16.95
C TYR A 170 -0.64 -0.57 -17.30
N ILE A 171 0.40 -0.90 -18.04
CA ILE A 171 0.96 -2.25 -18.08
C ILE A 171 1.84 -2.36 -16.84
N SER A 172 1.41 -3.20 -15.90
CA SER A 172 2.08 -3.29 -14.60
C SER A 172 3.43 -3.98 -14.71
N THR A 173 4.44 -3.42 -14.08
CA THR A 173 5.70 -4.12 -13.79
C THR A 173 5.53 -4.93 -12.51
N ILE A 174 5.82 -6.23 -12.56
CA ILE A 174 5.81 -7.13 -11.39
C ILE A 174 7.22 -7.22 -10.86
N MET A 175 7.39 -6.99 -9.56
CA MET A 175 8.70 -7.02 -8.90
C MET A 175 8.57 -7.45 -7.45
N ASP A 176 9.66 -7.92 -6.88
CA ASP A 176 9.72 -8.23 -5.46
C ASP A 176 9.86 -6.93 -4.63
N GLU A 177 9.20 -6.87 -3.46
CA GLU A 177 9.36 -5.74 -2.53
C GLU A 177 10.81 -5.64 -2.02
N GLU A 178 11.56 -6.73 -1.97
CA GLU A 178 12.96 -6.76 -1.56
C GLU A 178 13.92 -6.11 -2.58
N ASP A 179 13.49 -6.00 -3.84
CA ASP A 179 14.26 -5.30 -4.88
C ASP A 179 14.24 -3.77 -4.70
N LEU A 180 13.36 -3.25 -3.85
CA LEU A 180 13.33 -1.82 -3.52
C LEU A 180 14.55 -1.43 -2.68
N LEU A 181 15.46 -0.66 -3.27
CA LEU A 181 16.63 -0.14 -2.58
C LEU A 181 16.20 0.94 -1.57
N SER A 182 16.51 0.74 -0.29
CA SER A 182 16.28 1.74 0.75
C SER A 182 17.46 2.68 0.88
N ILE A 183 17.18 4.00 0.82
CA ILE A 183 18.15 5.06 1.06
C ILE A 183 17.90 5.62 2.46
N ARG A 184 18.97 5.69 3.25
CA ARG A 184 18.91 6.11 4.65
C ARG A 184 19.64 7.42 4.88
N SER A 185 19.26 8.13 5.94
CA SER A 185 19.92 9.35 6.41
C SER A 185 21.30 9.07 7.04
N GLU A 186 21.68 7.82 7.23
CA GLU A 186 22.92 7.38 7.89
C GLU A 186 23.13 8.09 9.24
N HIS A 187 24.19 8.90 9.37
CA HIS A 187 24.51 9.64 10.60
C HIS A 187 23.85 11.01 10.68
N ALA A 188 23.12 11.43 9.63
CA ALA A 188 22.52 12.74 9.59
C ALA A 188 21.14 12.78 10.26
N ALA A 189 20.87 13.85 11.01
CA ALA A 189 19.58 14.19 11.59
C ALA A 189 19.33 15.69 11.45
N GLY A 190 18.07 16.09 11.28
CA GLY A 190 17.72 17.50 11.11
C GLY A 190 16.43 17.69 10.32
N PHE A 191 16.27 18.92 9.78
CA PHE A 191 15.17 19.16 8.85
C PHE A 191 15.46 18.53 7.50
N PHE A 192 14.48 17.78 7.01
CA PHE A 192 14.53 17.05 5.75
C PHE A 192 13.87 17.86 4.63
N LYS A 193 14.66 18.26 3.64
CA LYS A 193 14.19 18.91 2.43
C LYS A 193 14.34 17.98 1.26
N LYS A 194 13.24 17.32 0.85
CA LYS A 194 13.22 16.50 -0.37
C LYS A 194 13.32 17.38 -1.61
N LEU A 195 14.06 16.93 -2.61
CA LEU A 195 14.24 17.60 -3.91
C LEU A 195 13.60 16.82 -5.06
N VAL A 196 13.13 15.61 -4.76
CA VAL A 196 12.49 14.69 -5.71
C VAL A 196 11.19 14.14 -5.12
N GLN A 197 10.34 13.56 -5.96
CA GLN A 197 9.07 12.97 -5.59
C GLN A 197 8.93 11.55 -6.17
N PRO A 198 7.98 10.73 -5.69
CA PRO A 198 7.73 9.42 -6.25
C PRO A 198 7.38 9.49 -7.74
N GLY A 199 8.05 8.68 -8.54
CA GLY A 199 7.94 8.66 -10.00
C GLY A 199 9.07 9.39 -10.72
N ASP A 200 9.86 10.23 -10.03
CA ASP A 200 10.99 10.90 -10.66
C ASP A 200 12.09 9.89 -11.02
N GLU A 201 12.64 10.04 -12.22
CA GLU A 201 13.85 9.35 -12.65
C GLU A 201 15.08 10.11 -12.13
N VAL A 202 16.03 9.38 -11.57
CA VAL A 202 17.30 9.92 -11.08
C VAL A 202 18.47 9.11 -11.63
N VAL A 203 19.61 9.78 -11.77
CA VAL A 203 20.88 9.13 -12.11
C VAL A 203 21.81 9.11 -10.90
N ARG A 204 22.73 8.16 -10.88
CA ARG A 204 23.71 8.03 -9.81
C ARG A 204 24.46 9.34 -9.59
N GLY A 205 24.44 9.83 -8.34
CA GLY A 205 25.10 11.06 -7.94
C GLY A 205 24.21 12.31 -7.96
N ASP A 206 22.96 12.21 -8.42
CA ASP A 206 22.00 13.31 -8.28
C ASP A 206 21.72 13.59 -6.80
N ILE A 207 21.64 14.88 -6.43
CA ILE A 207 21.20 15.28 -5.08
C ILE A 207 19.70 15.15 -5.00
N ILE A 208 19.21 14.23 -4.17
CA ILE A 208 17.78 13.92 -4.02
C ILE A 208 17.16 14.54 -2.76
N ALA A 209 17.98 14.94 -1.78
CA ALA A 209 17.54 15.69 -0.62
C ALA A 209 18.69 16.45 0.04
N ASN A 210 18.33 17.45 0.88
CA ASN A 210 19.24 18.12 1.80
C ASN A 210 18.78 17.89 3.23
N ILE A 211 19.75 17.79 4.15
CA ILE A 211 19.50 17.78 5.60
C ILE A 211 20.04 19.06 6.17
N ILE A 212 19.16 19.82 6.84
CA ILE A 212 19.44 21.18 7.32
C ILE A 212 19.55 21.13 8.84
N ASN A 213 20.58 21.77 9.39
CA ASN A 213 20.74 21.94 10.83
C ASN A 213 19.63 22.84 11.37
N PRO A 214 18.81 22.37 12.33
CA PRO A 214 17.69 23.15 12.86
C PRO A 214 18.14 24.38 13.69
N MET A 215 19.40 24.42 14.14
CA MET A 215 19.91 25.52 14.95
C MET A 215 20.56 26.66 14.12
N THR A 216 21.20 26.29 13.00
CA THR A 216 21.91 27.26 12.15
C THR A 216 21.21 27.58 10.84
N GLY A 217 20.30 26.71 10.40
CA GLY A 217 19.65 26.79 9.08
C GLY A 217 20.56 26.39 7.91
N GLU A 218 21.79 25.94 8.19
CA GLU A 218 22.74 25.54 7.17
C GLU A 218 22.49 24.11 6.68
N ASN A 219 22.74 23.87 5.39
CA ASN A 219 22.76 22.51 4.84
C ASN A 219 23.98 21.76 5.40
N THR A 220 23.72 20.66 6.10
CA THR A 220 24.79 19.83 6.69
C THR A 220 25.12 18.61 5.86
N THR A 221 24.18 18.12 5.09
CA THR A 221 24.36 16.86 4.36
C THR A 221 23.50 16.85 3.10
N ASP A 222 24.10 16.56 1.97
CA ASP A 222 23.40 16.22 0.74
C ASP A 222 23.22 14.70 0.66
N ILE A 223 22.02 14.28 0.32
CA ILE A 223 21.69 12.89 0.07
C ILE A 223 21.72 12.66 -1.43
N TYR A 224 22.49 11.69 -1.86
CA TYR A 224 22.71 11.37 -3.26
C TYR A 224 21.98 10.09 -3.67
N ALA A 225 21.54 10.04 -4.93
CA ALA A 225 21.07 8.80 -5.55
C ALA A 225 22.26 7.80 -5.68
N PRO A 226 22.16 6.61 -5.08
CA PRO A 226 23.28 5.65 -5.10
C PRO A 226 23.43 4.95 -6.44
N THR A 227 22.40 4.98 -7.28
CA THR A 227 22.36 4.34 -8.61
C THR A 227 21.28 5.03 -9.46
N ASP A 228 21.27 4.73 -10.76
CA ASP A 228 20.19 5.14 -11.65
C ASP A 228 18.90 4.39 -11.31
N GLY A 229 17.76 5.07 -11.40
CA GLY A 229 16.48 4.45 -11.11
C GLY A 229 15.32 5.41 -10.98
N ILE A 230 14.23 4.92 -10.37
CA ILE A 230 13.00 5.66 -10.16
C ILE A 230 12.75 5.74 -8.65
N ILE A 231 12.46 6.93 -8.15
CA ILE A 231 12.06 7.13 -6.76
C ILE A 231 10.69 6.50 -6.55
N PHE A 232 10.63 5.48 -5.69
CA PHE A 232 9.40 4.77 -5.38
C PHE A 232 8.67 5.34 -4.19
N TYR A 233 9.40 5.73 -3.16
CA TYR A 233 8.88 6.26 -1.89
C TYR A 233 9.73 7.43 -1.42
N CYS A 234 9.05 8.45 -0.88
CA CYS A 234 9.65 9.58 -0.19
C CYS A 234 8.99 9.76 1.17
N GLN A 235 9.79 9.93 2.22
CA GLN A 235 9.29 10.31 3.53
C GLN A 235 8.75 11.76 3.51
N ASN A 236 7.64 12.02 4.23
CA ASN A 236 7.02 13.36 4.33
C ASN A 236 7.33 14.08 5.65
N SER A 237 7.83 13.38 6.67
CA SER A 237 8.17 14.03 7.92
C SER A 237 9.20 15.12 7.69
N PRO A 238 8.97 16.37 8.19
CA PRO A 238 9.93 17.45 8.06
C PRO A 238 11.18 17.25 8.93
N MET A 239 11.13 16.33 9.89
CA MET A 239 12.25 15.98 10.77
C MET A 239 12.64 14.53 10.53
N ILE A 240 13.94 14.29 10.42
CA ILE A 240 14.49 12.93 10.33
C ILE A 240 15.51 12.69 11.44
N TYR A 241 15.59 11.42 11.82
CA TYR A 241 16.57 10.91 12.77
C TYR A 241 17.67 10.16 12.04
N GLN A 242 18.77 9.93 12.74
CA GLN A 242 19.85 9.09 12.21
C GLN A 242 19.32 7.70 11.79
N ASN A 243 19.85 7.19 10.69
CA ASN A 243 19.52 5.89 10.13
C ASN A 243 18.02 5.71 9.72
N SER A 244 17.26 6.82 9.58
CA SER A 244 15.89 6.77 9.04
C SER A 244 15.91 6.39 7.56
N VAL A 245 14.97 5.55 7.13
CA VAL A 245 14.71 5.34 5.70
C VAL A 245 13.97 6.56 5.18
N ILE A 246 14.58 7.30 4.26
CA ILE A 246 14.05 8.56 3.71
C ILE A 246 13.54 8.41 2.28
N PHE A 247 14.10 7.47 1.52
CA PHE A 247 13.61 7.08 0.21
C PHE A 247 13.65 5.57 0.02
N LYS A 248 12.80 5.08 -0.88
CA LYS A 248 13.00 3.81 -1.56
C LYS A 248 13.03 4.06 -3.06
N MET A 249 13.83 3.31 -3.78
CA MET A 249 13.93 3.43 -5.23
C MET A 249 13.94 2.07 -5.93
N ILE A 250 13.45 2.08 -7.16
CA ILE A 250 13.55 0.97 -8.10
C ILE A 250 14.83 1.19 -8.90
N ARG A 251 15.75 0.24 -8.85
CA ARG A 251 16.99 0.30 -9.61
C ARG A 251 16.73 0.09 -11.10
N ARG A 252 17.35 0.90 -11.94
CA ARG A 252 17.42 0.63 -13.39
C ARG A 252 18.54 -0.38 -13.60
N LEU A 253 18.17 -1.58 -14.03
CA LEU A 253 19.17 -2.55 -14.47
C LEU A 253 19.71 -2.07 -15.82
N HIS A 254 20.99 -1.71 -15.87
CA HIS A 254 21.69 -1.52 -17.14
C HIS A 254 21.97 -2.92 -17.72
N ASN A 255 21.35 -3.23 -18.85
CA ASN A 255 21.72 -4.39 -19.66
C ASN A 255 23.00 -4.10 -20.45
#